data_7d4e1471301e55e2e66e1ac1b16ff633
#
_entry.id   7d4e1471301e55e2e66e1ac1b16ff633
#
_cell.length_a   1.000
_cell.length_b   1.000
_cell.length_c   1.000
_cell.angle_alpha   90.00
_cell.angle_beta   90.00
_cell.angle_gamma   90.00
#
_symmetry.space_group_name_H-M   'P 1'
#
loop_
_entity.id
_entity.type
_entity.pdbx_description
1 polymer ?
#
loop_
_entity_poly.entity_id
_entity_poly.type
_entity_poly.pdbx_seq_one_letter_code
_entity_poly.pdbx_strand_id
1 'polypeptide(L)'
;SSRVTIHKLGKVMDYFYGPMPYSTGCLSKFKLQAFESGFVLIVPKEDDPKHIPEFVPSYKLFHTLEKTAKRGVQLEVENVGQLNDVIVNGGMRDLMLVQEALHEKEIGNIAEQIASSKEVRVVTIAGPSSSGKTTFSYRLSAQLKTFGLKPHPIGLDDYFVNRVDTPKDKDGKYNYECIEAIDTKQFNEDLENLLAGREVQLPAYNFITGKREYNKPMLKLGPDEILVIEGIHGLNDKLTEKIPKENKFKIYISALTTLNVDDHNRIPTTDGRLIRRIVRDARTRGHSAQKTIAMWKSVRDGENTNIFPFQEKADAMFNSSLLYELAALKTYAEPALFRVPMDSEEYAEAQRLLKFLDYFLAINPEEVPLNSIVREFIGGGILLD
;
A
#
# COMPACT_ATOMS: atom_id res chain seq x y z
N SER A 1 21.55 20.31 8.47
CA SER A 1 22.95 20.01 8.81
C SER A 1 23.35 18.66 8.20
N SER A 2 24.20 18.71 7.19
CA SER A 2 24.70 17.56 6.42
C SER A 2 25.79 16.75 7.15
N ARG A 3 25.57 16.34 8.38
CA ARG A 3 26.48 15.43 9.08
C ARG A 3 25.98 14.00 8.96
N VAL A 4 26.83 13.14 8.38
CA VAL A 4 26.62 11.69 8.31
C VAL A 4 27.52 11.03 9.34
N THR A 5 26.95 10.17 10.20
CA THR A 5 27.72 9.38 11.17
C THR A 5 28.20 8.12 10.49
N ILE A 6 29.51 7.94 10.38
CA ILE A 6 30.13 6.73 9.84
C ILE A 6 30.37 5.76 10.98
N HIS A 7 29.91 4.54 10.81
CA HIS A 7 30.14 3.41 11.72
C HIS A 7 31.25 2.53 11.16
N LYS A 8 32.14 2.06 12.05
CA LYS A 8 33.26 1.18 11.69
C LYS A 8 33.13 -0.16 12.40
N LEU A 9 33.11 -1.25 11.62
CA LEU A 9 33.12 -2.62 12.12
C LEU A 9 34.34 -3.36 11.50
N GLY A 10 35.40 -3.50 12.28
CA GLY A 10 36.65 -4.06 11.76
C GLY A 10 37.23 -3.23 10.62
N LYS A 11 37.21 -3.76 9.39
CA LYS A 11 37.67 -3.08 8.17
C LYS A 11 36.55 -2.46 7.36
N VAL A 12 35.28 -2.75 7.67
CA VAL A 12 34.11 -2.24 6.98
C VAL A 12 33.70 -0.90 7.59
N MET A 13 33.47 0.08 6.76
CA MET A 13 32.93 1.39 7.16
C MET A 13 31.70 1.67 6.33
N ASP A 14 30.61 2.06 7.02
CA ASP A 14 29.36 2.40 6.39
C ASP A 14 28.57 3.38 7.27
N TYR A 15 27.48 3.94 6.75
CA TYR A 15 26.59 4.73 7.55
C TYR A 15 25.22 4.06 7.63
N PHE A 16 24.50 4.31 8.73
CA PHE A 16 23.14 3.84 8.94
C PHE A 16 22.32 4.96 9.57
N TYR A 17 21.08 5.12 9.14
CA TYR A 17 20.17 6.03 9.81
C TYR A 17 19.26 5.24 10.74
N GLY A 18 19.37 5.53 12.01
CA GLY A 18 18.69 4.86 13.10
C GLY A 18 19.65 4.51 14.22
N PRO A 19 19.15 4.04 15.35
CA PRO A 19 19.98 3.64 16.47
C PRO A 19 20.75 2.37 16.15
N MET A 20 22.05 2.40 16.39
CA MET A 20 22.93 1.24 16.27
C MET A 20 23.32 0.73 17.66
N PRO A 21 23.34 -0.60 17.88
CA PRO A 21 23.88 -1.15 19.12
C PRO A 21 25.37 -0.85 19.23
N TYR A 22 25.88 -0.72 20.43
CA TYR A 22 27.29 -0.43 20.68
C TYR A 22 28.23 -1.59 20.32
N SER A 23 27.70 -2.80 20.14
CA SER A 23 28.49 -4.00 19.81
C SER A 23 27.62 -5.03 19.09
N THR A 24 28.21 -5.73 18.10
CA THR A 24 27.61 -6.89 17.44
C THR A 24 27.36 -8.07 18.40
N GLY A 25 28.01 -8.10 19.58
CA GLY A 25 27.74 -9.08 20.61
C GLY A 25 26.31 -9.10 21.16
N CYS A 26 25.53 -8.01 20.89
CA CYS A 26 24.09 -7.97 21.18
C CYS A 26 23.28 -8.86 20.24
N LEU A 27 23.83 -9.23 19.06
CA LEU A 27 23.13 -9.99 18.01
C LEU A 27 23.48 -11.48 18.14
N SER A 28 22.89 -12.15 19.11
CA SER A 28 23.20 -13.55 19.43
C SER A 28 22.29 -14.57 18.73
N LYS A 29 21.17 -14.13 18.16
CA LYS A 29 20.16 -15.03 17.58
C LYS A 29 19.77 -14.58 16.18
N PHE A 30 20.15 -15.36 15.20
CA PHE A 30 19.73 -15.23 13.81
C PHE A 30 19.93 -16.55 13.06
N LYS A 31 19.26 -16.71 11.94
CA LYS A 31 19.44 -17.84 11.02
C LYS A 31 19.52 -17.29 9.58
N LEU A 32 20.46 -17.82 8.81
CA LEU A 32 20.51 -17.63 7.37
C LEU A 32 19.96 -18.86 6.67
N GLN A 33 19.09 -18.66 5.69
CA GLN A 33 18.50 -19.73 4.89
C GLN A 33 18.54 -19.33 3.42
N ALA A 34 19.01 -20.24 2.55
CA ALA A 34 18.93 -20.02 1.10
C ALA A 34 17.45 -19.95 0.67
N PHE A 35 17.15 -19.00 -0.21
CA PHE A 35 15.81 -18.80 -0.75
C PHE A 35 15.92 -18.21 -2.17
N GLU A 36 15.39 -18.93 -3.15
CA GLU A 36 15.44 -18.54 -4.56
C GLU A 36 16.87 -18.17 -5.01
N SER A 37 17.06 -17.00 -5.60
CA SER A 37 18.37 -16.50 -6.07
C SER A 37 19.23 -15.88 -4.96
N GLY A 38 18.81 -15.91 -3.71
CA GLY A 38 19.49 -15.25 -2.60
C GLY A 38 19.39 -16.00 -1.28
N PHE A 39 19.27 -15.26 -0.20
CA PHE A 39 19.10 -15.81 1.15
C PHE A 39 18.19 -14.92 2.00
N VAL A 40 17.60 -15.50 3.03
CA VAL A 40 16.79 -14.80 4.02
C VAL A 40 17.54 -14.80 5.35
N LEU A 41 17.65 -13.62 5.95
CA LEU A 41 18.09 -13.44 7.33
C LEU A 41 16.84 -13.47 8.24
N ILE A 42 16.75 -14.50 9.07
CA ILE A 42 15.64 -14.69 10.00
C ILE A 42 16.12 -14.25 11.39
N VAL A 43 15.37 -13.33 11.99
CA VAL A 43 15.64 -12.78 13.32
C VAL A 43 14.46 -13.02 14.25
N PRO A 44 14.66 -13.05 15.59
CA PRO A 44 13.57 -13.11 16.55
C PRO A 44 12.56 -11.97 16.37
N LYS A 45 11.31 -12.22 16.73
CA LYS A 45 10.27 -11.19 16.78
C LYS A 45 10.43 -10.33 18.04
N GLU A 46 9.92 -9.10 17.99
CA GLU A 46 9.95 -8.16 19.12
C GLU A 46 9.22 -8.72 20.36
N ASP A 47 8.09 -9.38 20.13
CA ASP A 47 7.26 -10.02 21.16
C ASP A 47 7.80 -11.37 21.65
N ASP A 48 8.72 -11.99 20.90
CA ASP A 48 9.41 -13.23 21.27
C ASP A 48 10.92 -13.18 20.92
N PRO A 49 11.72 -12.39 21.66
CA PRO A 49 13.14 -12.20 21.36
C PRO A 49 14.01 -13.43 21.66
N LYS A 50 13.42 -14.47 22.24
CA LYS A 50 14.16 -15.70 22.62
C LYS A 50 14.14 -16.77 21.54
N HIS A 51 13.20 -16.74 20.61
CA HIS A 51 13.05 -17.78 19.60
C HIS A 51 13.17 -17.21 18.19
N ILE A 52 13.86 -17.95 17.30
CA ILE A 52 13.90 -17.66 15.88
C ILE A 52 12.67 -18.31 15.26
N PRO A 53 11.78 -17.55 14.61
CA PRO A 53 10.57 -18.11 13.99
C PRO A 53 10.92 -19.04 12.83
N GLU A 54 10.02 -19.94 12.49
CA GLU A 54 10.11 -20.72 11.27
C GLU A 54 9.93 -19.80 10.06
N PHE A 55 10.73 -20.02 9.04
CA PHE A 55 10.62 -19.28 7.78
C PHE A 55 9.46 -19.82 6.94
N VAL A 56 8.49 -18.98 6.66
CA VAL A 56 7.41 -19.26 5.71
C VAL A 56 7.67 -18.49 4.42
N PRO A 57 7.95 -19.17 3.30
CA PRO A 57 8.30 -18.50 2.06
C PRO A 57 7.12 -17.75 1.45
N SER A 58 7.39 -16.53 0.96
CA SER A 58 6.45 -15.68 0.24
C SER A 58 6.91 -15.53 -1.21
N TYR A 59 6.62 -16.52 -2.04
CA TYR A 59 7.13 -16.61 -3.42
C TYR A 59 6.58 -15.50 -4.32
N LYS A 60 5.29 -15.21 -4.25
CA LYS A 60 4.67 -14.17 -5.09
C LYS A 60 5.20 -12.79 -4.75
N LEU A 61 5.36 -12.51 -3.45
CA LEU A 61 5.97 -11.27 -2.98
C LEU A 61 7.42 -11.14 -3.45
N PHE A 62 8.20 -12.20 -3.31
CA PHE A 62 9.60 -12.23 -3.76
C PHE A 62 9.73 -11.96 -5.27
N HIS A 63 8.98 -12.67 -6.09
CA HIS A 63 9.01 -12.48 -7.54
C HIS A 63 8.53 -11.08 -7.97
N THR A 64 7.56 -10.51 -7.25
CA THR A 64 7.10 -9.13 -7.50
C THR A 64 8.20 -8.12 -7.20
N LEU A 65 8.92 -8.30 -6.08
CA LEU A 65 10.07 -7.46 -5.71
C LEU A 65 11.21 -7.61 -6.70
N GLU A 66 11.59 -8.85 -7.04
CA GLU A 66 12.67 -9.15 -8.01
C GLU A 66 12.38 -8.53 -9.37
N LYS A 67 11.15 -8.69 -9.89
CA LYS A 67 10.71 -8.10 -11.15
C LYS A 67 10.84 -6.58 -11.14
N THR A 68 10.44 -5.94 -10.04
CA THR A 68 10.52 -4.49 -9.92
C THR A 68 11.97 -4.00 -9.76
N ALA A 69 12.81 -4.72 -9.00
CA ALA A 69 14.22 -4.40 -8.87
C ALA A 69 14.96 -4.48 -10.22
N LYS A 70 14.71 -5.54 -11.02
CA LYS A 70 15.25 -5.68 -12.38
C LYS A 70 14.89 -4.49 -13.28
N ARG A 71 13.71 -3.88 -13.09
CA ARG A 71 13.33 -2.65 -13.82
C ARG A 71 14.14 -1.44 -13.39
N GLY A 72 14.44 -1.30 -12.10
CA GLY A 72 15.35 -0.25 -11.60
C GLY A 72 16.71 -0.32 -12.28
N VAL A 73 17.29 -1.54 -12.37
CA VAL A 73 18.54 -1.79 -13.11
C VAL A 73 18.43 -1.40 -14.59
N GLN A 74 17.33 -1.80 -15.26
CA GLN A 74 17.12 -1.48 -16.69
C GLN A 74 16.97 0.02 -16.96
N LEU A 75 16.46 0.77 -15.97
CA LEU A 75 16.28 2.22 -16.06
C LEU A 75 17.46 3.00 -15.49
N GLU A 76 18.50 2.29 -15.02
CA GLU A 76 19.69 2.88 -14.37
C GLU A 76 19.32 3.79 -13.18
N VAL A 77 18.26 3.43 -12.44
CA VAL A 77 17.76 4.13 -11.24
C VAL A 77 17.51 3.12 -10.13
N GLU A 78 18.57 2.68 -9.49
CA GLU A 78 18.52 1.71 -8.39
C GLU A 78 18.57 2.38 -7.01
N ASN A 79 19.15 3.59 -6.95
CA ASN A 79 19.30 4.33 -5.70
C ASN A 79 18.95 5.81 -5.86
N VAL A 80 18.86 6.51 -4.71
CA VAL A 80 18.48 7.93 -4.66
C VAL A 80 19.50 8.82 -5.36
N GLY A 81 20.79 8.47 -5.34
CA GLY A 81 21.82 9.22 -6.06
C GLY A 81 21.53 9.26 -7.55
N GLN A 82 21.29 8.08 -8.16
CA GLN A 82 20.97 7.97 -9.58
C GLN A 82 19.63 8.67 -9.92
N LEU A 83 18.61 8.59 -9.03
CA LEU A 83 17.37 9.35 -9.21
C LEU A 83 17.65 10.87 -9.22
N ASN A 84 18.48 11.35 -8.31
CA ASN A 84 18.86 12.77 -8.25
C ASN A 84 19.62 13.21 -9.50
N ASP A 85 20.49 12.35 -10.05
CA ASP A 85 21.18 12.61 -11.32
C ASP A 85 20.17 12.74 -12.47
N VAL A 86 19.14 11.89 -12.54
CA VAL A 86 18.05 12.01 -13.53
C VAL A 86 17.32 13.36 -13.38
N ILE A 87 17.03 13.78 -12.13
CA ILE A 87 16.38 15.08 -11.87
C ILE A 87 17.24 16.24 -12.37
N VAL A 88 18.53 16.27 -11.98
CA VAL A 88 19.47 17.34 -12.33
C VAL A 88 19.68 17.43 -13.83
N ASN A 89 19.75 16.29 -14.53
CA ASN A 89 19.97 16.22 -15.96
C ASN A 89 18.69 16.41 -16.81
N GLY A 90 17.53 16.68 -16.17
CA GLY A 90 16.27 16.94 -16.86
C GLY A 90 15.56 15.70 -17.43
N GLY A 91 15.96 14.49 -17.00
CA GLY A 91 15.39 13.21 -17.45
C GLY A 91 14.09 12.79 -16.76
N MET A 92 13.59 13.57 -15.80
CA MET A 92 12.44 13.17 -14.98
C MET A 92 11.18 12.91 -15.77
N ARG A 93 10.90 13.72 -16.80
CA ARG A 93 9.69 13.56 -17.62
C ARG A 93 9.66 12.20 -18.31
N ASP A 94 10.79 11.79 -18.86
CA ASP A 94 10.92 10.47 -19.51
C ASP A 94 10.79 9.34 -18.50
N LEU A 95 11.46 9.43 -17.36
CA LEU A 95 11.33 8.44 -16.28
C LEU A 95 9.88 8.28 -15.82
N MET A 96 9.15 9.39 -15.59
CA MET A 96 7.73 9.33 -15.21
C MET A 96 6.88 8.63 -16.27
N LEU A 97 7.04 8.98 -17.54
CA LEU A 97 6.30 8.37 -18.64
C LEU A 97 6.56 6.86 -18.74
N VAL A 98 7.80 6.44 -18.62
CA VAL A 98 8.17 5.01 -18.64
C VAL A 98 7.59 4.26 -17.43
N GLN A 99 7.67 4.84 -16.23
CA GLN A 99 7.11 4.24 -15.02
C GLN A 99 5.59 4.07 -15.10
N GLU A 100 4.87 5.08 -15.61
CA GLU A 100 3.41 5.00 -15.79
C GLU A 100 3.04 4.00 -16.89
N ALA A 101 3.80 3.94 -17.99
CA ALA A 101 3.59 2.94 -19.03
C ALA A 101 3.79 1.50 -18.51
N LEU A 102 4.78 1.29 -17.63
CA LEU A 102 4.99 0.01 -16.96
C LEU A 102 3.82 -0.35 -16.04
N HIS A 103 3.27 0.61 -15.29
CA HIS A 103 2.07 0.40 -14.47
C HIS A 103 0.86 0.04 -15.33
N GLU A 104 0.59 0.80 -16.41
CA GLU A 104 -0.54 0.51 -17.31
C GLU A 104 -0.42 -0.88 -17.94
N LYS A 105 0.79 -1.27 -18.37
CA LYS A 105 1.05 -2.62 -18.90
C LYS A 105 0.74 -3.71 -17.88
N GLU A 106 1.15 -3.53 -16.61
CA GLU A 106 0.88 -4.50 -15.54
C GLU A 106 -0.62 -4.60 -15.24
N ILE A 107 -1.31 -3.46 -15.16
CA ILE A 107 -2.75 -3.42 -14.91
C ILE A 107 -3.51 -4.04 -16.08
N GLY A 108 -3.07 -3.79 -17.32
CA GLY A 108 -3.61 -4.41 -18.52
C GLY A 108 -3.44 -5.94 -18.51
N ASN A 109 -2.28 -6.45 -18.12
CA ASN A 109 -2.04 -7.89 -17.98
C ASN A 109 -2.96 -8.53 -16.92
N ILE A 110 -3.23 -7.85 -15.82
CA ILE A 110 -4.17 -8.33 -14.79
C ILE A 110 -5.60 -8.32 -15.35
N ALA A 111 -5.99 -7.25 -16.05
CA ALA A 111 -7.30 -7.16 -16.68
C ALA A 111 -7.52 -8.26 -17.75
N GLU A 112 -6.50 -8.58 -18.53
CA GLU A 112 -6.53 -9.68 -19.50
C GLU A 112 -6.74 -11.05 -18.83
N GLN A 113 -6.04 -11.32 -17.72
CA GLN A 113 -6.24 -12.54 -16.94
C GLN A 113 -7.68 -12.66 -16.43
N ILE A 114 -8.26 -11.57 -15.93
CA ILE A 114 -9.65 -11.53 -15.46
C ILE A 114 -10.62 -11.77 -16.62
N ALA A 115 -10.45 -11.05 -17.72
CA ALA A 115 -11.31 -11.15 -18.90
C ALA A 115 -11.25 -12.51 -19.60
N SER A 116 -10.10 -13.21 -19.50
CA SER A 116 -9.92 -14.56 -20.08
C SER A 116 -10.72 -15.61 -19.31
N SER A 117 -11.10 -15.36 -18.06
CA SER A 117 -11.91 -16.24 -17.24
C SER A 117 -13.38 -15.78 -17.28
N LYS A 118 -14.20 -16.45 -18.10
CA LYS A 118 -15.63 -16.12 -18.26
C LYS A 118 -16.47 -16.29 -16.98
N GLU A 119 -15.93 -16.98 -15.99
CA GLU A 119 -16.64 -17.28 -14.74
C GLU A 119 -16.41 -16.20 -13.67
N VAL A 120 -15.34 -15.40 -13.81
CA VAL A 120 -15.04 -14.35 -12.83
C VAL A 120 -16.06 -13.21 -12.91
N ARG A 121 -16.75 -12.98 -11.79
CA ARG A 121 -17.78 -11.95 -11.62
C ARG A 121 -17.44 -10.98 -10.49
N VAL A 122 -16.47 -11.34 -9.65
CA VAL A 122 -16.05 -10.56 -8.49
C VAL A 122 -14.53 -10.45 -8.47
N VAL A 123 -14.03 -9.24 -8.50
CA VAL A 123 -12.61 -8.92 -8.28
C VAL A 123 -12.48 -8.30 -6.90
N THR A 124 -11.60 -8.83 -6.06
CA THR A 124 -11.30 -8.23 -4.77
C THR A 124 -9.87 -7.69 -4.74
N ILE A 125 -9.72 -6.45 -4.28
CA ILE A 125 -8.44 -5.74 -4.20
C ILE A 125 -8.15 -5.46 -2.74
N ALA A 126 -7.10 -6.06 -2.21
CA ALA A 126 -6.63 -5.78 -0.86
C ALA A 126 -5.17 -5.35 -0.84
N GLY A 127 -4.83 -4.62 0.19
CA GLY A 127 -3.48 -4.15 0.41
C GLY A 127 -3.40 -3.23 1.62
N PRO A 128 -2.20 -2.97 2.13
CA PRO A 128 -2.01 -2.17 3.32
C PRO A 128 -2.41 -0.71 3.11
N SER A 129 -2.50 0.04 4.20
CA SER A 129 -2.84 1.46 4.15
C SER A 129 -1.89 2.23 3.22
N SER A 130 -2.45 3.15 2.44
CA SER A 130 -1.72 3.99 1.46
C SER A 130 -0.99 3.19 0.37
N SER A 131 -1.49 2.03 0.02
CA SER A 131 -0.98 1.25 -1.12
C SER A 131 -1.50 1.72 -2.48
N GLY A 132 -2.47 2.64 -2.53
CA GLY A 132 -3.07 3.12 -3.79
C GLY A 132 -4.20 2.24 -4.32
N LYS A 133 -4.93 1.51 -3.43
CA LYS A 133 -6.03 0.61 -3.80
C LYS A 133 -7.10 1.31 -4.62
N THR A 134 -7.53 2.48 -4.19
CA THR A 134 -8.63 3.20 -4.81
C THR A 134 -8.27 3.62 -6.24
N THR A 135 -7.14 4.28 -6.43
CA THR A 135 -6.68 4.65 -7.78
C THR A 135 -6.47 3.41 -8.66
N PHE A 136 -5.89 2.35 -8.11
CA PHE A 136 -5.70 1.09 -8.83
C PHE A 136 -7.04 0.48 -9.27
N SER A 137 -8.08 0.49 -8.43
CA SER A 137 -9.40 -0.04 -8.78
C SER A 137 -10.03 0.70 -9.95
N TYR A 138 -9.86 2.03 -10.04
CA TYR A 138 -10.33 2.82 -11.19
C TYR A 138 -9.50 2.55 -12.45
N ARG A 139 -8.17 2.46 -12.34
CA ARG A 139 -7.30 2.11 -13.48
C ARG A 139 -7.61 0.70 -14.00
N LEU A 140 -7.77 -0.28 -13.10
CA LEU A 140 -8.17 -1.64 -13.47
C LEU A 140 -9.56 -1.64 -14.14
N SER A 141 -10.51 -0.87 -13.61
CA SER A 141 -11.83 -0.73 -14.20
C SER A 141 -11.78 -0.14 -15.61
N ALA A 142 -10.88 0.82 -15.85
CA ALA A 142 -10.67 1.35 -17.21
C ALA A 142 -10.11 0.26 -18.14
N GLN A 143 -9.14 -0.54 -17.69
CA GLN A 143 -8.58 -1.63 -18.48
C GLN A 143 -9.62 -2.73 -18.75
N LEU A 144 -10.44 -3.12 -17.75
CA LEU A 144 -11.51 -4.12 -17.93
C LEU A 144 -12.53 -3.69 -19.00
N LYS A 145 -12.83 -2.38 -19.11
CA LYS A 145 -13.71 -1.84 -20.18
C LYS A 145 -13.13 -2.05 -21.57
N THR A 146 -11.80 -2.07 -21.74
CA THR A 146 -11.17 -2.33 -23.05
C THR A 146 -11.39 -3.77 -23.52
N PHE A 147 -11.71 -4.69 -22.59
CA PHE A 147 -12.09 -6.08 -22.86
C PHE A 147 -13.61 -6.27 -22.96
N GLY A 148 -14.40 -5.19 -22.96
CA GLY A 148 -15.87 -5.22 -23.08
C GLY A 148 -16.61 -5.49 -21.77
N LEU A 149 -15.91 -5.61 -20.62
CA LEU A 149 -16.52 -5.77 -19.32
C LEU A 149 -17.04 -4.43 -18.77
N LYS A 150 -18.07 -4.48 -17.92
CA LYS A 150 -18.62 -3.31 -17.23
C LYS A 150 -18.35 -3.42 -15.72
N PRO A 151 -17.24 -2.85 -15.23
CA PRO A 151 -16.90 -2.92 -13.82
C PRO A 151 -17.72 -1.96 -12.97
N HIS A 152 -18.11 -2.43 -11.76
CA HIS A 152 -18.75 -1.66 -10.72
C HIS A 152 -17.82 -1.59 -9.49
N PRO A 153 -17.13 -0.45 -9.27
CA PRO A 153 -16.29 -0.26 -8.08
C PRO A 153 -17.13 -0.18 -6.80
N ILE A 154 -16.72 -0.93 -5.77
CA ILE A 154 -17.34 -0.94 -4.45
C ILE A 154 -16.25 -0.86 -3.39
N GLY A 155 -16.33 0.13 -2.49
CA GLY A 155 -15.48 0.21 -1.30
C GLY A 155 -16.03 -0.66 -0.18
N LEU A 156 -15.20 -1.50 0.44
CA LEU A 156 -15.60 -2.25 1.64
C LEU A 156 -15.91 -1.33 2.82
N ASP A 157 -15.33 -0.16 2.86
CA ASP A 157 -15.58 0.85 3.89
C ASP A 157 -17.07 1.29 3.92
N ASP A 158 -17.80 1.15 2.83
CA ASP A 158 -19.25 1.40 2.76
C ASP A 158 -20.07 0.42 3.61
N TYR A 159 -19.49 -0.73 3.93
CA TYR A 159 -20.12 -1.77 4.74
C TYR A 159 -19.71 -1.76 6.21
N PHE A 160 -18.99 -0.72 6.68
CA PHE A 160 -18.75 -0.60 8.13
C PHE A 160 -20.06 -0.64 8.91
N VAL A 161 -20.06 -1.33 10.05
CA VAL A 161 -21.12 -1.20 11.04
C VAL A 161 -21.18 0.24 11.55
N ASN A 162 -22.32 0.68 12.11
CA ASN A 162 -22.34 2.03 12.69
C ASN A 162 -21.25 2.19 13.74
N ARG A 163 -20.71 3.41 13.87
CA ARG A 163 -19.58 3.70 14.76
C ARG A 163 -19.80 3.18 16.19
N VAL A 164 -21.03 3.28 16.70
CA VAL A 164 -21.36 2.82 18.05
C VAL A 164 -21.25 1.30 18.21
N ASP A 165 -21.39 0.56 17.12
CA ASP A 165 -21.37 -0.90 17.07
C ASP A 165 -19.96 -1.43 16.67
N THR A 166 -19.02 -0.52 16.31
CA THR A 166 -17.66 -0.90 15.93
C THR A 166 -16.94 -1.55 17.12
N PRO A 167 -16.30 -2.72 16.95
CA PRO A 167 -15.50 -3.35 18.00
C PRO A 167 -14.45 -2.42 18.56
N LYS A 168 -14.13 -2.59 19.83
CA LYS A 168 -13.05 -1.84 20.49
C LYS A 168 -11.81 -2.71 20.64
N ASP A 169 -10.66 -2.07 20.52
CA ASP A 169 -9.37 -2.70 20.85
C ASP A 169 -9.17 -2.84 22.36
N LYS A 170 -8.03 -3.41 22.76
CA LYS A 170 -7.64 -3.59 24.17
C LYS A 170 -7.50 -2.27 24.95
N ASP A 171 -7.32 -1.14 24.24
CA ASP A 171 -7.20 0.19 24.83
C ASP A 171 -8.55 0.95 24.84
N GLY A 172 -9.65 0.28 24.45
CA GLY A 172 -11.00 0.83 24.42
C GLY A 172 -11.29 1.76 23.24
N LYS A 173 -10.38 1.84 22.24
CA LYS A 173 -10.55 2.64 21.02
C LYS A 173 -11.26 1.79 19.95
N TYR A 174 -12.03 2.44 19.07
CA TYR A 174 -12.68 1.76 17.96
C TYR A 174 -11.65 1.13 17.02
N ASN A 175 -11.80 -0.18 16.77
CA ASN A 175 -10.94 -0.97 15.89
C ASN A 175 -11.60 -1.14 14.51
N TYR A 176 -11.27 -0.26 13.58
CA TYR A 176 -11.72 -0.34 12.19
C TYR A 176 -10.91 -1.31 11.32
N GLU A 177 -9.82 -1.86 11.87
CA GLU A 177 -8.94 -2.75 11.12
C GLU A 177 -9.35 -4.24 11.23
N CYS A 178 -10.27 -4.59 12.13
CA CYS A 178 -10.78 -5.95 12.26
C CYS A 178 -11.94 -6.22 11.29
N ILE A 179 -12.15 -7.50 10.92
CA ILE A 179 -13.20 -7.88 9.97
C ILE A 179 -14.61 -7.68 10.56
N GLU A 180 -14.75 -7.75 11.87
CA GLU A 180 -15.99 -7.53 12.60
C GLU A 180 -16.45 -6.07 12.56
N ALA A 181 -15.59 -5.13 12.12
CA ALA A 181 -16.00 -3.77 11.84
C ALA A 181 -16.83 -3.65 10.55
N ILE A 182 -16.80 -4.69 9.70
CA ILE A 182 -17.58 -4.78 8.47
C ILE A 182 -18.80 -5.67 8.72
N ASP A 183 -19.97 -5.25 8.25
CA ASP A 183 -21.16 -6.07 8.20
C ASP A 183 -21.04 -7.12 7.08
N THR A 184 -20.30 -8.17 7.38
CA THR A 184 -20.03 -9.26 6.44
C THR A 184 -21.30 -10.00 6.03
N LYS A 185 -22.33 -9.99 6.88
CA LYS A 185 -23.63 -10.63 6.58
C LYS A 185 -24.34 -9.86 5.47
N GLN A 186 -24.54 -8.54 5.65
CA GLN A 186 -25.17 -7.70 4.63
C GLN A 186 -24.36 -7.71 3.34
N PHE A 187 -23.03 -7.65 3.44
CA PHE A 187 -22.15 -7.70 2.28
C PHE A 187 -22.34 -8.99 1.46
N ASN A 188 -22.38 -10.16 2.10
CA ASN A 188 -22.60 -11.44 1.39
C ASN A 188 -24.01 -11.55 0.82
N GLU A 189 -25.02 -11.05 1.53
CA GLU A 189 -26.41 -11.03 1.03
C GLU A 189 -26.53 -10.15 -0.24
N ASP A 190 -25.92 -8.98 -0.24
CA ASP A 190 -25.90 -8.08 -1.40
C ASP A 190 -25.16 -8.72 -2.57
N LEU A 191 -24.00 -9.35 -2.35
CA LEU A 191 -23.26 -10.05 -3.39
C LEU A 191 -24.04 -11.20 -4.00
N GLU A 192 -24.67 -12.06 -3.18
CA GLU A 192 -25.51 -13.17 -3.64
C GLU A 192 -26.68 -12.65 -4.48
N ASN A 193 -27.33 -11.57 -4.07
CA ASN A 193 -28.42 -10.95 -4.80
C ASN A 193 -27.96 -10.39 -6.14
N LEU A 194 -26.84 -9.66 -6.17
CA LEU A 194 -26.28 -9.10 -7.41
C LEU A 194 -25.86 -10.21 -8.41
N LEU A 195 -25.18 -11.25 -7.93
CA LEU A 195 -24.75 -12.37 -8.76
C LEU A 195 -25.95 -13.18 -9.30
N ALA A 196 -27.08 -13.19 -8.56
CA ALA A 196 -28.34 -13.76 -9.02
C ALA A 196 -29.12 -12.84 -9.97
N GLY A 197 -28.59 -11.67 -10.35
CA GLY A 197 -29.24 -10.69 -11.23
C GLY A 197 -30.41 -9.95 -10.57
N ARG A 198 -30.49 -9.92 -9.24
CA ARG A 198 -31.47 -9.12 -8.49
C ARG A 198 -30.96 -7.69 -8.30
N GLU A 199 -31.91 -6.76 -8.17
CA GLU A 199 -31.58 -5.37 -7.84
C GLU A 199 -31.27 -5.22 -6.35
N VAL A 200 -30.18 -4.48 -6.05
CA VAL A 200 -29.71 -4.20 -4.70
C VAL A 200 -29.40 -2.73 -4.54
N GLN A 201 -29.83 -2.13 -3.46
CA GLN A 201 -29.38 -0.80 -3.04
C GLN A 201 -28.17 -0.95 -2.12
N LEU A 202 -26.99 -0.59 -2.65
CA LEU A 202 -25.75 -0.67 -1.88
C LEU A 202 -25.69 0.43 -0.82
N PRO A 203 -25.13 0.12 0.37
CA PRO A 203 -24.90 1.13 1.40
C PRO A 203 -23.83 2.15 0.98
N ALA A 204 -23.79 3.25 1.72
CA ALA A 204 -22.68 4.20 1.78
C ALA A 204 -22.40 4.50 3.25
N TYR A 205 -21.12 4.54 3.63
CA TYR A 205 -20.76 4.88 5.00
C TYR A 205 -20.40 6.36 5.12
N ASN A 206 -21.13 7.07 5.95
CA ASN A 206 -20.86 8.47 6.25
C ASN A 206 -19.87 8.58 7.41
N PHE A 207 -18.60 8.90 7.10
CA PHE A 207 -17.52 9.02 8.09
C PHE A 207 -17.71 10.16 9.09
N ILE A 208 -18.51 11.17 8.76
CA ILE A 208 -18.80 12.29 9.67
C ILE A 208 -19.79 11.84 10.73
N THR A 209 -20.94 11.30 10.31
CA THR A 209 -22.00 10.83 11.20
C THR A 209 -21.70 9.49 11.84
N GLY A 210 -20.83 8.68 11.23
CA GLY A 210 -20.52 7.32 11.66
C GLY A 210 -21.65 6.34 11.43
N LYS A 211 -22.46 6.54 10.39
CA LYS A 211 -23.63 5.72 10.07
C LYS A 211 -23.64 5.28 8.62
N ARG A 212 -24.26 4.12 8.37
CA ARG A 212 -24.61 3.70 7.01
C ARG A 212 -25.84 4.44 6.51
N GLU A 213 -25.81 4.78 5.25
CA GLU A 213 -26.86 5.46 4.51
C GLU A 213 -27.17 4.66 3.22
N TYR A 214 -28.43 4.67 2.78
CA TYR A 214 -28.85 4.00 1.55
C TYR A 214 -29.32 5.05 0.55
N ASN A 215 -28.38 5.79 0.00
CA ASN A 215 -28.61 6.91 -0.93
C ASN A 215 -28.03 6.67 -2.32
N LYS A 216 -27.39 5.51 -2.54
CA LYS A 216 -26.90 5.11 -3.87
C LYS A 216 -28.04 4.62 -4.75
N PRO A 217 -27.91 4.72 -6.09
CA PRO A 217 -28.87 4.12 -7.01
C PRO A 217 -28.89 2.60 -6.86
N MET A 218 -30.02 1.99 -7.25
CA MET A 218 -30.14 0.53 -7.35
C MET A 218 -29.13 -0.01 -8.37
N LEU A 219 -28.47 -1.09 -8.02
CA LEU A 219 -27.55 -1.82 -8.89
C LEU A 219 -28.12 -3.18 -9.22
N LYS A 220 -28.02 -3.56 -10.50
CA LYS A 220 -28.36 -4.91 -11.00
C LYS A 220 -27.26 -5.33 -11.97
N LEU A 221 -26.71 -6.52 -11.78
CA LEU A 221 -25.65 -7.02 -12.66
C LEU A 221 -26.21 -7.70 -13.91
N GLY A 222 -25.75 -7.25 -15.06
CA GLY A 222 -25.90 -7.92 -16.34
C GLY A 222 -24.84 -9.03 -16.54
N PRO A 223 -24.88 -9.76 -17.67
CA PRO A 223 -23.96 -10.87 -17.95
C PRO A 223 -22.49 -10.44 -18.06
N ASP A 224 -22.20 -9.27 -18.62
CA ASP A 224 -20.84 -8.76 -18.83
C ASP A 224 -20.41 -7.76 -17.73
N GLU A 225 -21.16 -7.71 -16.64
CA GLU A 225 -20.90 -6.79 -15.54
C GLU A 225 -20.14 -7.50 -14.41
N ILE A 226 -19.14 -6.84 -13.83
CA ILE A 226 -18.24 -7.38 -12.83
C ILE A 226 -18.11 -6.43 -11.64
N LEU A 227 -18.10 -6.97 -10.44
CA LEU A 227 -17.86 -6.20 -9.22
C LEU A 227 -16.36 -6.05 -8.99
N VAL A 228 -15.91 -4.83 -8.72
CA VAL A 228 -14.52 -4.52 -8.33
C VAL A 228 -14.54 -3.97 -6.92
N ILE A 229 -14.20 -4.82 -5.96
CA ILE A 229 -14.35 -4.55 -4.53
C ILE A 229 -12.97 -4.24 -3.95
N GLU A 230 -12.80 -3.06 -3.35
CA GLU A 230 -11.54 -2.69 -2.71
C GLU A 230 -11.69 -2.52 -1.21
N GLY A 231 -10.68 -2.98 -0.46
CA GLY A 231 -10.60 -2.81 0.99
C GLY A 231 -9.57 -3.74 1.63
N ILE A 232 -9.24 -3.48 2.89
CA ILE A 232 -8.18 -4.20 3.59
C ILE A 232 -8.46 -5.71 3.74
N HIS A 233 -9.73 -6.11 3.80
CA HIS A 233 -10.16 -7.50 3.97
C HIS A 233 -10.41 -8.26 2.65
N GLY A 234 -10.16 -7.65 1.48
CA GLY A 234 -10.48 -8.25 0.17
C GLY A 234 -9.84 -9.63 -0.09
N LEU A 235 -8.75 -9.99 0.59
CA LEU A 235 -8.10 -11.31 0.50
C LEU A 235 -8.59 -12.31 1.56
N ASN A 236 -9.35 -11.87 2.56
CA ASN A 236 -9.84 -12.74 3.62
C ASN A 236 -10.99 -13.61 3.09
N ASP A 237 -10.82 -14.93 3.13
CA ASP A 237 -11.83 -15.88 2.63
C ASP A 237 -13.17 -15.75 3.36
N LYS A 238 -13.18 -15.34 4.62
CA LYS A 238 -14.41 -15.09 5.39
C LYS A 238 -15.29 -14.00 4.78
N LEU A 239 -14.67 -13.00 4.10
CA LEU A 239 -15.42 -11.92 3.47
C LEU A 239 -16.28 -12.41 2.29
N THR A 240 -15.79 -13.40 1.55
CA THR A 240 -16.41 -13.88 0.32
C THR A 240 -16.60 -15.41 0.35
N GLU A 241 -16.93 -15.97 1.53
CA GLU A 241 -17.01 -17.42 1.72
C GLU A 241 -18.11 -18.08 0.88
N LYS A 242 -19.21 -17.36 0.65
CA LYS A 242 -20.35 -17.83 -0.14
C LYS A 242 -20.14 -17.76 -1.66
N ILE A 243 -19.08 -17.08 -2.12
CA ILE A 243 -18.79 -16.95 -3.56
C ILE A 243 -17.85 -18.08 -3.96
N PRO A 244 -18.20 -18.90 -4.98
CA PRO A 244 -17.32 -19.93 -5.51
C PRO A 244 -15.95 -19.36 -5.92
N LYS A 245 -14.90 -20.18 -5.80
CA LYS A 245 -13.54 -19.74 -6.08
C LYS A 245 -13.38 -19.29 -7.54
N GLU A 246 -14.00 -20.01 -8.47
CA GLU A 246 -13.99 -19.74 -9.90
C GLU A 246 -14.66 -18.41 -10.28
N ASN A 247 -15.57 -17.90 -9.45
CA ASN A 247 -16.26 -16.64 -9.69
C ASN A 247 -15.53 -15.42 -9.14
N LYS A 248 -14.38 -15.59 -8.48
CA LYS A 248 -13.63 -14.50 -7.88
C LYS A 248 -12.15 -14.48 -8.30
N PHE A 249 -11.62 -13.26 -8.42
CA PHE A 249 -10.22 -12.99 -8.69
C PHE A 249 -9.66 -12.04 -7.61
N LYS A 250 -8.62 -12.46 -6.93
CA LYS A 250 -8.04 -11.76 -5.78
C LYS A 250 -6.75 -11.04 -6.16
N ILE A 251 -6.66 -9.76 -5.85
CA ILE A 251 -5.48 -8.93 -6.14
C ILE A 251 -4.91 -8.39 -4.85
N TYR A 252 -3.61 -8.59 -4.64
CA TYR A 252 -2.84 -7.92 -3.60
C TYR A 252 -2.10 -6.73 -4.20
N ILE A 253 -2.28 -5.55 -3.62
CA ILE A 253 -1.55 -4.33 -4.00
C ILE A 253 -0.75 -3.78 -2.82
N SER A 254 0.51 -3.46 -3.05
CA SER A 254 1.35 -2.79 -2.06
C SER A 254 2.38 -1.88 -2.74
N ALA A 255 2.76 -0.80 -2.05
CA ALA A 255 3.86 0.05 -2.49
C ALA A 255 5.19 -0.56 -2.04
N LEU A 256 5.65 -1.56 -2.79
CA LEU A 256 6.90 -2.29 -2.50
C LEU A 256 8.08 -1.49 -3.04
N THR A 257 8.61 -0.59 -2.22
CA THR A 257 9.76 0.26 -2.61
C THR A 257 10.98 -0.59 -2.91
N THR A 258 11.49 -0.47 -4.13
CA THR A 258 12.71 -1.17 -4.59
C THR A 258 13.88 -0.20 -4.80
N LEU A 259 13.61 1.12 -4.81
CA LEU A 259 14.65 2.13 -4.75
C LEU A 259 15.40 2.04 -3.42
N ASN A 260 16.71 2.05 -3.45
CA ASN A 260 17.55 2.09 -2.27
C ASN A 260 18.00 3.53 -1.98
N VAL A 261 18.44 3.82 -0.76
CA VAL A 261 19.09 5.11 -0.46
C VAL A 261 20.45 5.15 -1.14
N ASP A 262 21.20 4.06 -1.04
CA ASP A 262 22.49 3.78 -1.66
C ASP A 262 22.66 2.27 -1.88
N ASP A 263 23.88 1.82 -2.21
CA ASP A 263 24.15 0.40 -2.51
C ASP A 263 23.92 -0.56 -1.33
N HIS A 264 23.88 -0.06 -0.09
CA HIS A 264 23.76 -0.90 1.11
C HIS A 264 22.47 -0.65 1.90
N ASN A 265 21.83 0.49 1.73
CA ASN A 265 20.71 0.93 2.55
C ASN A 265 19.40 0.92 1.78
N ARG A 266 18.55 -0.08 2.08
CA ARG A 266 17.23 -0.19 1.50
C ARG A 266 16.27 0.85 2.11
N ILE A 267 15.38 1.40 1.30
CA ILE A 267 14.24 2.19 1.77
C ILE A 267 13.17 1.24 2.30
N PRO A 268 12.78 1.34 3.60
CA PRO A 268 11.69 0.54 4.13
C PRO A 268 10.36 0.86 3.42
N THR A 269 9.64 -0.15 2.99
CA THR A 269 8.30 -0.02 2.40
C THR A 269 7.33 0.74 3.32
N THR A 270 7.51 0.60 4.63
CA THR A 270 6.73 1.29 5.65
C THR A 270 6.91 2.80 5.62
N ASP A 271 8.12 3.28 5.33
CA ASP A 271 8.43 4.71 5.30
C ASP A 271 7.76 5.41 4.12
N GLY A 272 7.85 4.82 2.92
CA GLY A 272 7.13 5.33 1.75
C GLY A 272 5.62 5.40 1.97
N ARG A 273 5.02 4.36 2.55
CA ARG A 273 3.59 4.34 2.85
C ARG A 273 3.19 5.31 3.98
N LEU A 274 4.03 5.50 4.99
CA LEU A 274 3.79 6.49 6.03
C LEU A 274 3.81 7.91 5.45
N ILE A 275 4.78 8.22 4.59
CA ILE A 275 4.86 9.50 3.88
C ILE A 275 3.62 9.72 2.99
N ARG A 276 3.23 8.72 2.18
CA ARG A 276 1.99 8.76 1.40
C ARG A 276 0.79 9.07 2.29
N ARG A 277 0.69 8.40 3.45
CA ARG A 277 -0.42 8.60 4.40
C ARG A 277 -0.42 9.99 5.02
N ILE A 278 0.74 10.51 5.44
CA ILE A 278 0.87 11.86 5.99
C ILE A 278 0.35 12.89 4.99
N VAL A 279 0.79 12.80 3.74
CA VAL A 279 0.37 13.73 2.67
C VAL A 279 -1.13 13.63 2.41
N ARG A 280 -1.67 12.42 2.22
CA ARG A 280 -3.10 12.19 1.99
C ARG A 280 -3.96 12.68 3.16
N ASP A 281 -3.63 12.26 4.38
CA ASP A 281 -4.45 12.53 5.56
C ASP A 281 -4.46 14.04 5.91
N ALA A 282 -3.37 14.75 5.62
CA ALA A 282 -3.32 16.22 5.73
C ALA A 282 -4.28 16.88 4.73
N ARG A 283 -4.36 16.37 3.50
CA ARG A 283 -5.19 16.92 2.42
C ARG A 283 -6.67 16.57 2.58
N THR A 284 -6.98 15.30 2.87
CA THR A 284 -8.37 14.80 2.75
C THR A 284 -9.06 14.54 4.07
N ARG A 285 -8.32 14.38 5.18
CA ARG A 285 -8.86 13.99 6.48
C ARG A 285 -8.65 15.04 7.56
N GLY A 286 -7.94 16.13 7.26
CA GLY A 286 -7.62 17.18 8.23
C GLY A 286 -6.74 16.68 9.40
N HIS A 287 -5.99 15.60 9.22
CA HIS A 287 -5.10 15.08 10.24
C HIS A 287 -3.71 15.71 10.11
N SER A 288 -3.13 16.14 11.23
CA SER A 288 -1.73 16.56 11.27
C SER A 288 -0.79 15.35 11.06
N ALA A 289 0.47 15.62 10.67
CA ALA A 289 1.51 14.59 10.59
C ALA A 289 1.71 13.91 11.96
N GLN A 290 1.68 14.67 13.06
CA GLN A 290 1.72 14.14 14.42
C GLN A 290 0.65 13.06 14.64
N LYS A 291 -0.61 13.38 14.34
CA LYS A 291 -1.73 12.44 14.52
C LYS A 291 -1.56 11.20 13.65
N THR A 292 -1.09 11.37 12.43
CA THR A 292 -0.87 10.23 11.50
C THR A 292 0.25 9.31 12.01
N ILE A 293 1.35 9.87 12.53
CA ILE A 293 2.45 9.11 13.13
C ILE A 293 1.95 8.37 14.38
N ALA A 294 1.23 9.05 15.28
CA ALA A 294 0.67 8.42 16.49
C ALA A 294 -0.22 7.20 16.19
N MET A 295 -0.97 7.25 15.09
CA MET A 295 -1.84 6.15 14.67
C MET A 295 -1.09 5.03 13.94
N TRP A 296 0.16 5.25 13.50
CA TRP A 296 0.83 4.34 12.58
C TRP A 296 1.07 2.94 13.14
N LYS A 297 1.40 2.84 14.43
CA LYS A 297 1.58 1.54 15.10
C LYS A 297 0.30 0.69 15.04
N SER A 298 -0.85 1.26 15.38
CA SER A 298 -2.13 0.53 15.32
C SER A 298 -2.47 0.05 13.90
N VAL A 299 -2.19 0.89 12.89
CA VAL A 299 -2.36 0.51 11.48
C VAL A 299 -1.46 -0.68 11.12
N ARG A 300 -0.19 -0.65 11.54
CA ARG A 300 0.76 -1.74 11.31
C ARG A 300 0.34 -3.06 11.98
N ASP A 301 -0.18 -2.97 13.20
CA ASP A 301 -0.68 -4.14 13.93
C ASP A 301 -1.91 -4.74 13.21
N GLY A 302 -2.80 -3.88 12.69
CA GLY A 302 -3.93 -4.31 11.86
C GLY A 302 -3.48 -4.98 10.55
N GLU A 303 -2.49 -4.43 9.86
CA GLU A 303 -1.92 -5.00 8.63
C GLU A 303 -1.29 -6.38 8.88
N ASN A 304 -0.52 -6.52 9.96
CA ASN A 304 0.12 -7.77 10.35
C ASN A 304 -0.90 -8.88 10.66
N THR A 305 -2.07 -8.52 11.16
CA THR A 305 -3.12 -9.47 11.52
C THR A 305 -4.06 -9.78 10.35
N ASN A 306 -4.43 -8.77 9.57
CA ASN A 306 -5.58 -8.88 8.65
C ASN A 306 -5.20 -8.87 7.17
N ILE A 307 -3.95 -8.53 6.80
CA ILE A 307 -3.56 -8.38 5.39
C ILE A 307 -2.42 -9.33 5.02
N PHE A 308 -1.27 -9.20 5.69
CA PHE A 308 -0.06 -9.93 5.30
C PHE A 308 -0.19 -11.45 5.38
N PRO A 309 -0.94 -12.07 6.33
CA PRO A 309 -1.16 -13.51 6.33
C PRO A 309 -1.91 -14.04 5.10
N PHE A 310 -2.61 -13.17 4.37
CA PHE A 310 -3.41 -13.56 3.20
C PHE A 310 -2.78 -13.17 1.87
N GLN A 311 -1.67 -12.43 1.85
CA GLN A 311 -1.10 -11.88 0.62
C GLN A 311 -0.74 -12.94 -0.42
N GLU A 312 -0.21 -14.10 -0.01
CA GLU A 312 0.13 -15.20 -0.92
C GLU A 312 -1.10 -15.93 -1.51
N LYS A 313 -2.32 -15.66 -0.97
CA LYS A 313 -3.57 -16.20 -1.52
C LYS A 313 -4.10 -15.40 -2.72
N ALA A 314 -3.50 -14.25 -3.03
CA ALA A 314 -3.89 -13.45 -4.18
C ALA A 314 -3.60 -14.20 -5.50
N ASP A 315 -4.47 -14.04 -6.49
CA ASP A 315 -4.26 -14.57 -7.84
C ASP A 315 -3.23 -13.70 -8.60
N ALA A 316 -3.22 -12.39 -8.35
CA ALA A 316 -2.22 -11.46 -8.87
C ALA A 316 -1.69 -10.54 -7.77
N MET A 317 -0.44 -10.10 -7.93
CA MET A 317 0.17 -9.06 -7.12
C MET A 317 0.55 -7.86 -7.99
N PHE A 318 0.28 -6.66 -7.48
CA PHE A 318 0.66 -5.41 -8.13
C PHE A 318 1.52 -4.55 -7.19
N ASN A 319 2.70 -4.14 -7.69
CA ASN A 319 3.53 -3.17 -6.98
C ASN A 319 3.15 -1.75 -7.41
N SER A 320 2.61 -0.97 -6.48
CA SER A 320 2.17 0.41 -6.73
C SER A 320 3.25 1.46 -6.48
N SER A 321 4.48 1.07 -6.13
CA SER A 321 5.54 2.04 -5.95
C SER A 321 6.07 2.57 -7.28
N LEU A 322 6.45 3.85 -7.29
CA LEU A 322 7.06 4.53 -8.41
C LEU A 322 8.41 5.11 -7.97
N LEU A 323 9.44 5.00 -8.81
CA LEU A 323 10.79 5.45 -8.45
C LEU A 323 10.84 6.94 -8.09
N TYR A 324 9.99 7.75 -8.70
CA TYR A 324 9.93 9.21 -8.51
C TYR A 324 9.00 9.68 -7.38
N GLU A 325 8.22 8.78 -6.78
CA GLU A 325 7.12 9.18 -5.88
C GLU A 325 7.58 9.97 -4.66
N LEU A 326 8.71 9.56 -4.03
CA LEU A 326 9.23 10.25 -2.84
C LEU A 326 9.75 11.65 -3.17
N ALA A 327 10.32 11.85 -4.35
CA ALA A 327 10.72 13.17 -4.85
C ALA A 327 9.50 14.10 -5.05
N ALA A 328 8.35 13.55 -5.50
CA ALA A 328 7.10 14.31 -5.62
C ALA A 328 6.43 14.57 -4.26
N LEU A 329 6.38 13.56 -3.39
CA LEU A 329 5.75 13.64 -2.07
C LEU A 329 6.50 14.56 -1.11
N LYS A 330 7.82 14.70 -1.26
CA LYS A 330 8.69 15.53 -0.41
C LYS A 330 8.13 16.93 -0.23
N THR A 331 7.70 17.59 -1.30
CA THR A 331 7.17 18.95 -1.30
C THR A 331 5.99 19.14 -0.34
N TYR A 332 5.19 18.11 -0.15
CA TYR A 332 4.03 18.13 0.76
C TYR A 332 4.35 17.58 2.14
N ALA A 333 5.21 16.55 2.21
CA ALA A 333 5.54 15.86 3.44
C ALA A 333 6.40 16.72 4.38
N GLU A 334 7.42 17.41 3.86
CA GLU A 334 8.33 18.22 4.68
C GLU A 334 7.60 19.31 5.50
N PRO A 335 6.76 20.17 4.89
CA PRO A 335 6.04 21.19 5.68
C PRO A 335 5.11 20.58 6.74
N ALA A 336 4.52 19.40 6.46
CA ALA A 336 3.68 18.72 7.44
C ALA A 336 4.48 18.16 8.62
N LEU A 337 5.66 17.58 8.34
CA LEU A 337 6.57 17.02 9.34
C LEU A 337 7.21 18.11 10.21
N PHE A 338 7.60 19.26 9.63
CA PHE A 338 8.14 20.39 10.37
C PHE A 338 7.16 21.00 11.40
N ARG A 339 5.86 20.77 11.23
CA ARG A 339 4.83 21.24 12.18
C ARG A 339 4.66 20.32 13.40
N VAL A 340 5.35 19.19 13.46
CA VAL A 340 5.27 18.28 14.62
C VAL A 340 5.96 18.93 15.81
N PRO A 341 5.28 19.12 16.96
CA PRO A 341 5.85 19.79 18.12
C PRO A 341 7.07 19.06 18.68
N MET A 342 8.07 19.83 19.12
CA MET A 342 9.34 19.30 19.65
C MET A 342 9.18 18.50 20.94
N ASP A 343 8.13 18.79 21.70
CA ASP A 343 7.79 18.14 22.98
C ASP A 343 6.85 16.94 22.83
N SER A 344 6.48 16.58 21.59
CA SER A 344 5.63 15.42 21.33
C SER A 344 6.43 14.12 21.19
N GLU A 345 5.80 12.99 21.51
CA GLU A 345 6.38 11.65 21.35
C GLU A 345 6.73 11.35 19.89
N GLU A 346 5.98 11.90 18.94
CA GLU A 346 6.12 11.71 17.51
C GLU A 346 7.27 12.51 16.89
N TYR A 347 7.86 13.45 17.63
CA TYR A 347 8.89 14.35 17.12
C TYR A 347 10.13 13.60 16.60
N ALA A 348 10.59 12.57 17.34
CA ALA A 348 11.75 11.79 16.94
C ALA A 348 11.52 11.10 15.57
N GLU A 349 10.34 10.55 15.35
CA GLU A 349 9.97 9.92 14.08
C GLU A 349 9.82 10.94 12.95
N ALA A 350 9.23 12.10 13.23
CA ALA A 350 9.15 13.19 12.26
C ALA A 350 10.53 13.68 11.82
N GLN A 351 11.49 13.82 12.76
CA GLN A 351 12.87 14.19 12.44
C GLN A 351 13.59 13.10 11.64
N ARG A 352 13.34 11.82 11.93
CA ARG A 352 13.88 10.70 11.16
C ARG A 352 13.40 10.75 9.70
N LEU A 353 12.09 10.98 9.49
CA LEU A 353 11.51 11.09 8.15
C LEU A 353 12.01 12.33 7.40
N LEU A 354 12.16 13.47 8.07
CA LEU A 354 12.76 14.68 7.47
C LEU A 354 14.19 14.40 7.00
N LYS A 355 15.01 13.79 7.87
CA LYS A 355 16.38 13.42 7.52
C LYS A 355 16.44 12.42 6.35
N PHE A 356 15.49 11.50 6.29
CA PHE A 356 15.35 10.58 5.17
C PHE A 356 14.98 11.31 3.87
N LEU A 357 14.05 12.24 3.91
CA LEU A 357 13.66 13.04 2.75
C LEU A 357 14.77 13.99 2.25
N ASP A 358 15.72 14.36 3.11
CA ASP A 358 16.88 15.20 2.72
C ASP A 358 17.75 14.55 1.63
N TYR A 359 17.72 13.22 1.49
CA TYR A 359 18.47 12.55 0.42
C TYR A 359 17.88 12.79 -0.99
N PHE A 360 16.60 13.15 -1.07
CA PHE A 360 15.91 13.34 -2.35
C PHE A 360 15.92 14.80 -2.78
N LEU A 361 16.18 15.04 -4.06
CA LEU A 361 15.77 16.29 -4.70
C LEU A 361 14.26 16.28 -4.93
N ALA A 362 13.63 17.43 -4.71
CA ALA A 362 12.20 17.58 -5.00
C ALA A 362 11.98 17.77 -6.50
N ILE A 363 10.86 17.23 -7.00
CA ILE A 363 10.36 17.52 -8.35
C ILE A 363 9.10 18.37 -8.26
N ASN A 364 8.75 19.03 -9.37
CA ASN A 364 7.50 19.77 -9.45
C ASN A 364 6.30 18.78 -9.44
N PRO A 365 5.43 18.80 -8.41
CA PRO A 365 4.29 17.89 -8.36
C PRO A 365 3.28 18.07 -9.50
N GLU A 366 3.26 19.23 -10.16
CA GLU A 366 2.38 19.48 -11.31
C GLU A 366 2.73 18.61 -12.51
N GLU A 367 4.00 18.21 -12.65
CA GLU A 367 4.47 17.35 -13.73
C GLU A 367 4.07 15.88 -13.57
N VAL A 368 3.62 15.48 -12.37
CA VAL A 368 3.14 14.10 -12.13
C VAL A 368 1.91 13.84 -13.00
N PRO A 369 1.89 12.75 -13.80
CA PRO A 369 0.76 12.42 -14.67
C PRO A 369 -0.58 12.36 -13.91
N LEU A 370 -1.65 12.84 -14.54
CA LEU A 370 -2.95 13.01 -13.88
C LEU A 370 -3.63 11.68 -13.51
N ASN A 371 -3.27 10.58 -14.17
CA ASN A 371 -3.72 9.22 -13.88
C ASN A 371 -2.78 8.44 -12.96
N SER A 372 -1.69 9.07 -12.49
CA SER A 372 -0.72 8.43 -11.57
C SER A 372 -1.35 8.07 -10.24
N ILE A 373 -0.93 6.93 -9.66
CA ILE A 373 -1.28 6.54 -8.28
C ILE A 373 -0.82 7.60 -7.27
N VAL A 374 0.25 8.35 -7.54
CA VAL A 374 0.73 9.42 -6.67
C VAL A 374 -0.32 10.50 -6.46
N ARG A 375 -1.19 10.74 -7.45
CA ARG A 375 -2.31 11.70 -7.37
C ARG A 375 -3.33 11.37 -6.28
N GLU A 376 -3.47 10.10 -5.89
CA GLU A 376 -4.30 9.74 -4.72
C GLU A 376 -3.85 10.48 -3.46
N PHE A 377 -2.57 10.76 -3.34
CA PHE A 377 -1.97 11.39 -2.16
C PHE A 377 -1.85 12.90 -2.31
N ILE A 378 -1.30 13.39 -3.43
CA ILE A 378 -1.05 14.81 -3.65
C ILE A 378 -2.27 15.57 -4.21
N GLY A 379 -3.26 14.87 -4.78
CA GLY A 379 -4.45 15.48 -5.40
C GLY A 379 -4.25 15.89 -6.86
N GLY A 380 -5.29 16.50 -7.44
CA GLY A 380 -5.27 17.03 -8.81
C GLY A 380 -5.23 15.93 -9.89
N GLY A 381 -5.67 14.71 -9.57
CA GLY A 381 -5.81 13.62 -10.53
C GLY A 381 -7.15 13.64 -11.26
N ILE A 382 -7.27 12.81 -12.31
CA ILE A 382 -8.52 12.64 -13.08
C ILE A 382 -9.39 11.47 -12.58
N LEU A 383 -8.89 10.69 -11.63
CA LEU A 383 -9.57 9.47 -11.15
C LEU A 383 -10.28 9.68 -9.82
N LEU A 384 -9.79 10.61 -9.01
CA LEU A 384 -10.31 10.92 -7.67
C LEU A 384 -10.36 12.43 -7.51
N ASP A 385 -11.45 12.95 -6.94
CA ASP A 385 -11.63 14.37 -6.60
C ASP A 385 -10.77 14.81 -5.41
#